data_ec2d9b3e9adc9d5bed20d1ad5dc55c2c
#
_entry.id   ec2d9b3e9adc9d5bed20d1ad5dc55c2c
#
_cell.length_a   1.000
_cell.length_b   1.000
_cell.length_c   1.000
_cell.angle_alpha   90.00
_cell.angle_beta   90.00
_cell.angle_gamma   90.00
#
_symmetry.space_group_name_H-M   'P 1'
#
loop_
_entity.id
_entity.type
_entity.pdbx_description
1 polymer ?
#
loop_
_entity_poly.entity_id
_entity_poly.type
_entity_poly.pdbx_seq_one_letter_code
_entity_poly.pdbx_strand_id
1 'polypeptide(L)'
;SQYIEQAFSLILYKSKIEKNLFSIPKDSFHEIIIECYDELSSSNSYITKCLNLNEFVSMISHYEILLLEDDSYYSTPHPIISDYLVAKVFAKNWKSHLDTSLVNSFYDILLYTSNFIDEEEREEFLAALLPFNLILAAKVSKKFGQELIEKVEKIILENEQSEKVLKRGEAIYALGILGTENCLERLRSTTDY
;
A
#
# COMPACT_ATOMS: atom_id res chain seq x y z
N SER A 1 -14.77 -10.40 12.49
CA SER A 1 -14.68 -9.49 13.62
C SER A 1 -13.38 -8.69 13.52
N GLN A 2 -13.37 -7.47 14.04
CA GLN A 2 -12.26 -6.50 13.94
C GLN A 2 -10.90 -7.06 14.41
N TYR A 3 -10.89 -7.91 15.42
CA TYR A 3 -9.65 -8.49 15.99
C TYR A 3 -8.99 -9.52 15.05
N ILE A 4 -9.80 -10.30 14.35
CA ILE A 4 -9.31 -11.26 13.37
C ILE A 4 -8.68 -10.51 12.19
N GLU A 5 -9.35 -9.49 11.71
CA GLU A 5 -8.85 -8.60 10.66
C GLU A 5 -7.50 -7.97 11.08
N GLN A 6 -7.38 -7.49 12.32
CA GLN A 6 -6.13 -6.95 12.85
C GLN A 6 -4.99 -7.97 12.81
N ALA A 7 -5.24 -9.21 13.24
CA ALA A 7 -4.25 -10.28 13.24
C ALA A 7 -3.77 -10.59 11.82
N PHE A 8 -4.69 -10.79 10.87
CA PHE A 8 -4.33 -11.06 9.47
C PHE A 8 -3.64 -9.89 8.80
N SER A 9 -4.08 -8.66 9.06
CA SER A 9 -3.42 -7.46 8.55
C SER A 9 -1.96 -7.40 8.97
N LEU A 10 -1.67 -7.72 10.22
CA LEU A 10 -0.30 -7.70 10.77
C LEU A 10 0.55 -8.83 10.17
N ILE A 11 0.02 -10.05 10.08
CA ILE A 11 0.73 -11.21 9.47
C ILE A 11 1.10 -10.90 8.03
N LEU A 12 0.15 -10.40 7.23
CA LEU A 12 0.38 -10.05 5.84
C LEU A 12 1.33 -8.87 5.67
N TYR A 13 1.25 -7.87 6.55
CA TYR A 13 2.18 -6.75 6.56
C TYR A 13 3.61 -7.21 6.84
N LYS A 14 3.82 -7.99 7.90
CA LYS A 14 5.15 -8.52 8.23
C LYS A 14 5.72 -9.35 7.08
N SER A 15 4.92 -10.22 6.48
CA SER A 15 5.39 -11.03 5.37
C SER A 15 5.72 -10.19 4.13
N LYS A 16 4.81 -9.35 3.66
CA LYS A 16 4.97 -8.61 2.41
C LYS A 16 5.94 -7.43 2.53
N ILE A 17 5.80 -6.63 3.57
CA ILE A 17 6.55 -5.37 3.69
C ILE A 17 7.88 -5.57 4.42
N GLU A 18 7.87 -6.19 5.60
CA GLU A 18 9.10 -6.33 6.39
C GLU A 18 10.02 -7.44 5.87
N LYS A 19 9.45 -8.58 5.45
CA LYS A 19 10.22 -9.74 4.97
C LYS A 19 10.27 -9.84 3.43
N ASN A 20 9.56 -8.96 2.70
CA ASN A 20 9.47 -8.94 1.23
C ASN A 20 9.04 -10.30 0.62
N LEU A 21 8.05 -10.94 1.23
CA LEU A 21 7.52 -12.25 0.83
C LEU A 21 6.13 -12.09 0.22
N PHE A 22 5.95 -12.48 -1.05
CA PHE A 22 4.63 -12.51 -1.70
C PHE A 22 3.75 -13.66 -1.21
N SER A 23 4.38 -14.76 -0.81
CA SER A 23 3.78 -15.91 -0.12
C SER A 23 4.65 -16.27 1.09
N ILE A 24 4.04 -16.88 2.10
CA ILE A 24 4.75 -17.23 3.33
C ILE A 24 5.22 -18.68 3.22
N PRO A 25 6.55 -18.95 3.18
CA PRO A 25 7.05 -20.31 3.23
C PRO A 25 6.53 -21.04 4.47
N LYS A 26 6.17 -22.31 4.33
CA LYS A 26 5.62 -23.12 5.43
C LYS A 26 6.53 -23.10 6.66
N ASP A 27 7.83 -23.17 6.44
CA ASP A 27 8.82 -23.18 7.52
C ASP A 27 8.90 -21.81 8.24
N SER A 28 8.62 -20.69 7.57
CA SER A 28 8.61 -19.36 8.14
C SER A 28 7.27 -18.97 8.77
N PHE A 29 6.20 -19.71 8.48
CA PHE A 29 4.85 -19.36 8.89
C PHE A 29 4.71 -19.25 10.41
N HIS A 30 5.24 -20.23 11.13
CA HIS A 30 5.15 -20.26 12.59
C HIS A 30 5.92 -19.11 13.25
N GLU A 31 7.11 -18.77 12.72
CA GLU A 31 7.90 -17.62 13.19
C GLU A 31 7.15 -16.30 13.02
N ILE A 32 6.58 -16.05 11.83
CA ILE A 32 5.80 -14.84 11.57
C ILE A 32 4.59 -14.73 12.49
N ILE A 33 3.91 -15.84 12.78
CA ILE A 33 2.77 -15.84 13.70
C ILE A 33 3.20 -15.51 15.14
N ILE A 34 4.33 -16.05 15.61
CA ILE A 34 4.87 -15.74 16.93
C ILE A 34 5.20 -14.25 17.02
N GLU A 35 5.94 -13.70 16.05
CA GLU A 35 6.26 -12.27 16.00
C GLU A 35 5.00 -11.39 16.05
N CYS A 36 3.94 -11.78 15.31
CA CYS A 36 2.67 -11.05 15.33
C CYS A 36 1.96 -11.16 16.69
N TYR A 37 1.98 -12.34 17.31
CA TYR A 37 1.38 -12.53 18.63
C TYR A 37 2.09 -11.69 19.70
N ASP A 38 3.43 -11.64 19.67
CA ASP A 38 4.24 -10.87 20.61
C ASP A 38 3.99 -9.36 20.46
N GLU A 39 3.89 -8.87 19.21
CA GLU A 39 3.58 -7.47 18.92
C GLU A 39 2.18 -7.09 19.38
N LEU A 40 1.17 -7.94 19.10
CA LEU A 40 -0.19 -7.74 19.58
C LEU A 40 -0.27 -7.78 21.10
N SER A 41 0.52 -8.62 21.76
CA SER A 41 0.60 -8.71 23.22
C SER A 41 1.22 -7.44 23.80
N SER A 42 2.29 -6.94 23.20
CA SER A 42 2.97 -5.72 23.62
C SER A 42 2.08 -4.48 23.47
N SER A 43 1.25 -4.45 22.44
CA SER A 43 0.25 -3.39 22.20
C SER A 43 -1.01 -3.54 23.05
N ASN A 44 -1.04 -4.51 23.97
CA ASN A 44 -2.18 -4.79 24.86
C ASN A 44 -3.48 -5.11 24.09
N SER A 45 -3.36 -5.77 22.93
CA SER A 45 -4.48 -6.15 22.09
C SER A 45 -5.46 -7.07 22.82
N TYR A 46 -6.77 -6.88 22.58
CA TYR A 46 -7.81 -7.73 23.16
C TYR A 46 -7.66 -9.21 22.75
N ILE A 47 -7.17 -9.47 21.54
CA ILE A 47 -7.02 -10.83 21.02
C ILE A 47 -6.04 -11.67 21.86
N THR A 48 -4.93 -11.08 22.29
CA THR A 48 -3.91 -11.76 23.10
C THR A 48 -4.28 -11.83 24.58
N LYS A 49 -5.25 -11.06 25.03
CA LYS A 49 -5.87 -11.22 26.37
C LYS A 49 -6.83 -12.41 26.42
N CYS A 50 -7.42 -12.77 25.29
CA CYS A 50 -8.43 -13.83 25.21
C CYS A 50 -7.87 -15.16 24.72
N LEU A 51 -6.78 -15.14 23.94
CA LEU A 51 -6.18 -16.32 23.32
C LEU A 51 -4.71 -16.44 23.72
N ASN A 52 -4.31 -17.63 24.13
CA ASN A 52 -2.88 -17.97 24.21
C ASN A 52 -2.31 -18.22 22.78
N LEU A 53 -0.99 -18.37 22.68
CA LEU A 53 -0.32 -18.55 21.39
C LEU A 53 -0.87 -19.73 20.58
N ASN A 54 -1.11 -20.87 21.21
CA ASN A 54 -1.62 -22.07 20.51
C ASN A 54 -3.03 -21.86 19.97
N GLU A 55 -3.89 -21.21 20.75
CA GLU A 55 -5.24 -20.83 20.33
C GLU A 55 -5.21 -19.79 19.21
N PHE A 56 -4.26 -18.85 19.27
CA PHE A 56 -4.05 -17.87 18.21
C PHE A 56 -3.61 -18.52 16.89
N VAL A 57 -2.64 -19.42 16.93
CA VAL A 57 -2.20 -20.22 15.76
C VAL A 57 -3.37 -21.03 15.18
N SER A 58 -4.14 -21.69 16.04
CA SER A 58 -5.32 -22.46 15.63
C SER A 58 -6.37 -21.59 14.97
N MET A 59 -6.62 -20.40 15.53
CA MET A 59 -7.54 -19.43 14.96
C MET A 59 -7.10 -18.98 13.55
N ILE A 60 -5.81 -18.62 13.37
CA ILE A 60 -5.30 -18.19 12.07
C ILE A 60 -5.49 -19.30 11.03
N SER A 61 -5.20 -20.55 11.38
CA SER A 61 -5.35 -21.70 10.48
C SER A 61 -6.82 -22.00 10.14
N HIS A 62 -7.75 -21.68 11.02
CA HIS A 62 -9.18 -21.99 10.82
C HIS A 62 -9.88 -21.05 9.82
N TYR A 63 -9.45 -19.79 9.70
CA TYR A 63 -10.18 -18.80 8.92
C TYR A 63 -9.92 -18.84 7.41
N GLU A 64 -9.05 -19.72 6.92
CA GLU A 64 -8.77 -19.94 5.49
C GLU A 64 -8.46 -18.65 4.68
N ILE A 65 -8.07 -17.58 5.36
CA ILE A 65 -7.58 -16.35 4.71
C ILE A 65 -6.19 -16.60 4.11
N LEU A 66 -5.44 -17.50 4.74
CA LEU A 66 -4.18 -18.03 4.24
C LEU A 66 -4.39 -19.51 3.91
N LEU A 67 -4.20 -19.88 2.66
CA LEU A 67 -4.30 -21.25 2.20
C LEU A 67 -2.91 -21.82 2.00
N LEU A 68 -2.71 -23.06 2.49
CA LEU A 68 -1.49 -23.81 2.23
C LEU A 68 -1.56 -24.37 0.81
N GLU A 69 -0.63 -23.95 -0.05
CA GLU A 69 -0.52 -24.39 -1.44
C GLU A 69 0.64 -25.39 -1.59
N ASP A 70 0.38 -26.50 -2.27
CA ASP A 70 1.36 -27.55 -2.59
C ASP A 70 2.21 -28.01 -1.38
N ASP A 71 1.65 -27.93 -0.17
CA ASP A 71 2.32 -28.22 1.11
C ASP A 71 3.63 -27.45 1.35
N SER A 72 3.83 -26.35 0.63
CA SER A 72 5.09 -25.61 0.61
C SER A 72 5.00 -24.18 1.12
N TYR A 73 3.90 -23.47 0.85
CA TYR A 73 3.74 -22.07 1.24
C TYR A 73 2.29 -21.68 1.47
N TYR A 74 2.09 -20.65 2.28
CA TYR A 74 0.78 -20.03 2.49
C TYR A 74 0.62 -18.82 1.58
N SER A 75 -0.52 -18.74 0.91
CA SER A 75 -0.92 -17.61 0.09
C SER A 75 -2.32 -17.13 0.46
N THR A 76 -2.68 -15.94 -0.01
CA THR A 76 -4.05 -15.45 0.07
C THR A 76 -4.77 -15.75 -1.26
N PRO A 77 -5.96 -16.38 -1.24
CA PRO A 77 -6.69 -16.69 -2.46
C PRO A 77 -7.17 -15.42 -3.20
N HIS A 78 -7.19 -14.30 -2.49
CA HIS A 78 -7.64 -13.01 -3.02
C HIS A 78 -6.57 -11.92 -2.79
N PRO A 79 -5.67 -11.68 -3.75
CA PRO A 79 -4.61 -10.66 -3.64
C PRO A 79 -5.14 -9.28 -3.23
N ILE A 80 -6.28 -8.85 -3.77
CA ILE A 80 -6.89 -7.55 -3.45
C ILE A 80 -7.23 -7.43 -1.96
N ILE A 81 -7.74 -8.49 -1.33
CA ILE A 81 -8.04 -8.50 0.11
C ILE A 81 -6.74 -8.42 0.90
N SER A 82 -5.74 -9.16 0.48
CA SER A 82 -4.41 -9.12 1.08
C SER A 82 -3.83 -7.71 1.06
N ASP A 83 -3.83 -7.07 -0.11
CA ASP A 83 -3.25 -5.72 -0.29
C ASP A 83 -4.01 -4.67 0.52
N TYR A 84 -5.34 -4.78 0.60
CA TYR A 84 -6.17 -3.93 1.44
C TYR A 84 -5.84 -4.09 2.93
N LEU A 85 -5.67 -5.33 3.41
CA LEU A 85 -5.32 -5.61 4.80
C LEU A 85 -3.93 -5.08 5.17
N VAL A 86 -2.96 -5.27 4.26
CA VAL A 86 -1.61 -4.72 4.42
C VAL A 86 -1.63 -3.20 4.48
N ALA A 87 -2.39 -2.55 3.59
CA ALA A 87 -2.50 -1.11 3.51
C ALA A 87 -2.96 -0.46 4.83
N LYS A 88 -3.82 -1.12 5.60
CA LYS A 88 -4.29 -0.63 6.92
C LYS A 88 -3.17 -0.53 7.95
N VAL A 89 -2.22 -1.47 7.94
CA VAL A 89 -1.07 -1.45 8.84
C VAL A 89 0.00 -0.51 8.29
N PHE A 90 0.23 -0.58 6.98
CA PHE A 90 1.21 0.27 6.30
C PHE A 90 0.92 1.75 6.50
N ALA A 91 -0.35 2.17 6.47
CA ALA A 91 -0.74 3.57 6.69
C ALA A 91 -0.24 4.17 8.01
N LYS A 92 -0.01 3.34 9.02
CA LYS A 92 0.53 3.78 10.32
C LYS A 92 2.06 3.84 10.35
N ASN A 93 2.72 3.17 9.40
CA ASN A 93 4.16 2.96 9.41
C ASN A 93 4.84 3.42 8.09
N TRP A 94 4.10 4.07 7.20
CA TRP A 94 4.54 4.38 5.84
C TRP A 94 5.85 5.19 5.78
N LYS A 95 6.08 6.09 6.73
CA LYS A 95 7.29 6.93 6.79
C LYS A 95 8.58 6.13 6.94
N SER A 96 8.50 4.96 7.57
CA SER A 96 9.66 4.10 7.82
C SER A 96 9.97 3.15 6.68
N HIS A 97 8.99 2.88 5.79
CA HIS A 97 9.08 1.82 4.78
C HIS A 97 8.93 2.29 3.34
N LEU A 98 8.54 3.56 3.11
CA LEU A 98 8.34 4.06 1.75
C LEU A 98 9.70 4.31 1.07
N ASP A 99 10.03 3.46 0.11
CA ASP A 99 11.21 3.59 -0.73
C ASP A 99 10.91 3.22 -2.20
N THR A 100 11.92 3.36 -3.07
CA THR A 100 11.77 3.07 -4.50
C THR A 100 11.40 1.61 -4.78
N SER A 101 11.95 0.66 -4.01
CA SER A 101 11.70 -0.77 -4.20
C SER A 101 10.24 -1.08 -3.88
N LEU A 102 9.75 -0.56 -2.78
CA LEU A 102 8.39 -0.74 -2.33
C LEU A 102 7.38 -0.12 -3.30
N VAL A 103 7.62 1.09 -3.79
CA VAL A 103 6.73 1.77 -4.74
C VAL A 103 6.57 0.99 -6.04
N ASN A 104 7.64 0.35 -6.53
CA ASN A 104 7.61 -0.45 -7.74
C ASN A 104 6.93 -1.81 -7.52
N SER A 105 7.07 -2.42 -6.34
CA SER A 105 6.59 -3.78 -6.08
C SER A 105 5.16 -3.82 -5.54
N PHE A 106 4.69 -2.76 -4.85
CA PHE A 106 3.45 -2.77 -4.07
C PHE A 106 2.53 -1.60 -4.41
N TYR A 107 2.37 -1.33 -5.70
CA TYR A 107 1.52 -0.24 -6.22
C TYR A 107 0.10 -0.24 -5.64
N ASP A 108 -0.57 -1.39 -5.62
CA ASP A 108 -1.95 -1.49 -5.15
C ASP A 108 -2.05 -1.29 -3.63
N ILE A 109 -1.07 -1.78 -2.86
CA ILE A 109 -0.99 -1.52 -1.42
C ILE A 109 -0.91 -0.02 -1.15
N LEU A 110 -0.05 0.73 -1.87
CA LEU A 110 0.06 2.18 -1.72
C LEU A 110 -1.21 2.91 -2.13
N LEU A 111 -1.87 2.45 -3.19
CA LEU A 111 -3.15 3.01 -3.61
C LEU A 111 -4.24 2.78 -2.56
N TYR A 112 -4.28 1.61 -1.91
CA TYR A 112 -5.22 1.34 -0.82
C TYR A 112 -4.83 2.07 0.47
N THR A 113 -3.53 2.23 0.76
CA THR A 113 -3.02 2.99 1.90
C THR A 113 -3.61 4.39 1.97
N SER A 114 -3.82 5.05 0.82
CA SER A 114 -4.44 6.36 0.76
C SER A 114 -5.83 6.46 1.41
N ASN A 115 -6.54 5.34 1.59
CA ASN A 115 -7.83 5.34 2.27
C ASN A 115 -7.71 5.40 3.81
N PHE A 116 -6.51 5.20 4.34
CA PHE A 116 -6.24 5.08 5.77
C PHE A 116 -5.27 6.14 6.29
N ILE A 117 -4.71 6.96 5.40
CA ILE A 117 -3.83 8.10 5.77
C ILE A 117 -4.68 9.18 6.45
N ASP A 118 -4.24 9.61 7.62
CA ASP A 118 -4.86 10.70 8.36
C ASP A 118 -4.81 12.00 7.56
N GLU A 119 -5.79 12.86 7.73
CA GLU A 119 -5.96 14.06 6.90
C GLU A 119 -4.73 14.98 6.97
N GLU A 120 -4.15 15.11 8.14
CA GLU A 120 -2.96 15.92 8.39
C GLU A 120 -1.69 15.39 7.71
N GLU A 121 -1.66 14.09 7.38
CA GLU A 121 -0.51 13.44 6.73
C GLU A 121 -0.63 13.32 5.21
N ARG A 122 -1.80 13.62 4.61
CA ARG A 122 -2.07 13.43 3.18
C ARG A 122 -1.09 14.16 2.27
N GLU A 123 -0.76 15.41 2.60
CA GLU A 123 0.18 16.20 1.82
C GLU A 123 1.59 15.61 1.88
N GLU A 124 2.03 15.22 3.07
CA GLU A 124 3.35 14.59 3.27
C GLU A 124 3.45 13.25 2.54
N PHE A 125 2.39 12.44 2.61
CA PHE A 125 2.33 11.17 1.88
C PHE A 125 2.41 11.35 0.36
N LEU A 126 1.68 12.32 -0.21
CA LEU A 126 1.77 12.66 -1.62
C LEU A 126 3.17 13.17 -2.00
N ALA A 127 3.75 14.05 -1.19
CA ALA A 127 5.09 14.56 -1.42
C ALA A 127 6.14 13.43 -1.44
N ALA A 128 5.94 12.40 -0.63
CA ALA A 128 6.80 11.22 -0.60
C ALA A 128 6.62 10.29 -1.83
N LEU A 129 5.44 10.23 -2.44
CA LEU A 129 5.17 9.42 -3.64
C LEU A 129 5.67 10.07 -4.94
N LEU A 130 5.59 11.39 -5.04
CA LEU A 130 5.89 12.15 -6.27
C LEU A 130 7.26 11.87 -6.89
N PRO A 131 8.37 11.73 -6.13
CA PRO A 131 9.67 11.44 -6.70
C PRO A 131 9.76 10.07 -7.37
N PHE A 132 8.92 9.12 -6.94
CA PHE A 132 8.98 7.72 -7.35
C PHE A 132 7.97 7.37 -8.44
N ASN A 133 6.74 7.92 -8.37
CA ASN A 133 5.65 7.53 -9.26
C ASN A 133 4.59 8.63 -9.39
N LEU A 134 4.66 9.41 -10.47
CA LEU A 134 3.71 10.49 -10.76
C LEU A 134 2.29 9.97 -11.01
N ILE A 135 2.17 8.79 -11.61
CA ILE A 135 0.88 8.16 -11.92
C ILE A 135 0.15 7.77 -10.63
N LEU A 136 0.88 7.17 -9.69
CA LEU A 136 0.33 6.81 -8.38
C LEU A 136 -0.06 8.06 -7.59
N ALA A 137 0.81 9.08 -7.56
CA ALA A 137 0.53 10.34 -6.89
C ALA A 137 -0.73 11.03 -7.46
N ALA A 138 -0.91 11.03 -8.80
CA ALA A 138 -2.11 11.54 -9.45
C ALA A 138 -3.38 10.77 -9.03
N LYS A 139 -3.34 9.44 -8.97
CA LYS A 139 -4.48 8.64 -8.51
C LYS A 139 -4.81 8.87 -7.04
N VAL A 140 -3.80 8.97 -6.19
CA VAL A 140 -3.96 9.20 -4.75
C VAL A 140 -4.50 10.61 -4.47
N SER A 141 -4.00 11.66 -5.17
CA SER A 141 -4.47 13.03 -4.99
C SER A 141 -5.97 13.19 -5.25
N LYS A 142 -6.51 12.44 -6.23
CA LYS A 142 -7.97 12.44 -6.52
C LYS A 142 -8.83 11.97 -5.35
N LYS A 143 -8.27 11.19 -4.43
CA LYS A 143 -8.98 10.77 -3.21
C LYS A 143 -8.89 11.80 -2.09
N PHE A 144 -7.89 12.66 -2.13
CA PHE A 144 -7.59 13.59 -1.04
C PHE A 144 -8.25 14.97 -1.20
N GLY A 145 -8.75 15.29 -2.39
CA GLY A 145 -9.51 16.51 -2.64
C GLY A 145 -8.79 17.52 -3.54
N GLN A 146 -9.54 18.54 -3.94
CA GLN A 146 -9.16 19.47 -5.00
C GLN A 146 -7.86 20.22 -4.75
N GLU A 147 -7.61 20.65 -3.51
CA GLU A 147 -6.39 21.38 -3.17
C GLU A 147 -5.12 20.56 -3.46
N LEU A 148 -5.14 19.26 -3.11
CA LEU A 148 -4.01 18.37 -3.33
C LEU A 148 -3.89 17.94 -4.81
N ILE A 149 -5.00 17.89 -5.54
CA ILE A 149 -4.98 17.71 -7.01
C ILE A 149 -4.21 18.87 -7.65
N GLU A 150 -4.50 20.12 -7.30
CA GLU A 150 -3.85 21.30 -7.87
C GLU A 150 -2.34 21.36 -7.55
N LYS A 151 -1.95 20.97 -6.33
CA LYS A 151 -0.53 20.87 -5.96
C LYS A 151 0.20 19.81 -6.80
N VAL A 152 -0.39 18.64 -6.96
CA VAL A 152 0.16 17.53 -7.74
C VAL A 152 0.21 17.89 -9.23
N GLU A 153 -0.85 18.49 -9.78
CA GLU A 153 -0.92 18.96 -11.15
C GLU A 153 0.26 19.87 -11.50
N LYS A 154 0.55 20.86 -10.66
CA LYS A 154 1.67 21.77 -10.87
C LYS A 154 3.00 21.03 -11.00
N ILE A 155 3.26 20.07 -10.12
CA ILE A 155 4.49 19.29 -10.14
C ILE A 155 4.56 18.39 -11.39
N ILE A 156 3.43 17.81 -11.82
CA ILE A 156 3.37 16.98 -13.02
C ILE A 156 3.63 17.83 -14.27
N LEU A 157 3.09 19.04 -14.37
CA LEU A 157 3.33 19.96 -15.49
C LEU A 157 4.80 20.36 -15.59
N GLU A 158 5.49 20.54 -14.48
CA GLU A 158 6.95 20.77 -14.46
C GLU A 158 7.73 19.55 -14.99
N ASN A 159 7.29 18.33 -14.68
CA ASN A 159 7.92 17.09 -15.16
C ASN A 159 7.59 16.76 -16.61
N GLU A 160 6.48 17.23 -17.15
CA GLU A 160 6.11 17.08 -18.57
C GLU A 160 7.14 17.77 -19.48
N GLN A 161 7.79 18.81 -19.01
CA GLN A 161 8.87 19.53 -19.71
C GLN A 161 10.25 18.88 -19.53
N SER A 162 10.34 17.74 -18.84
CA SER A 162 11.60 17.05 -18.57
C SER A 162 12.28 16.60 -19.87
N GLU A 163 13.60 16.75 -19.97
CA GLU A 163 14.40 16.20 -21.05
C GLU A 163 14.40 14.65 -21.04
N LYS A 164 14.14 14.04 -19.90
CA LYS A 164 14.06 12.58 -19.75
C LYS A 164 12.74 12.06 -20.33
N VAL A 165 12.80 11.33 -21.44
CA VAL A 165 11.64 10.81 -22.19
C VAL A 165 10.70 10.00 -21.30
N LEU A 166 11.23 9.14 -20.42
CA LEU A 166 10.41 8.33 -19.51
C LEU A 166 9.63 9.19 -18.51
N LYS A 167 10.27 10.18 -17.89
CA LYS A 167 9.60 11.11 -16.97
C LYS A 167 8.52 11.93 -17.66
N ARG A 168 8.81 12.39 -18.90
CA ARG A 168 7.83 13.13 -19.70
C ARG A 168 6.63 12.25 -20.06
N GLY A 169 6.84 11.00 -20.46
CA GLY A 169 5.76 10.05 -20.74
C GLY A 169 4.91 9.74 -19.52
N GLU A 170 5.53 9.54 -18.35
CA GLU A 170 4.84 9.34 -17.09
C GLU A 170 4.00 10.56 -16.70
N ALA A 171 4.55 11.77 -16.86
CA ALA A 171 3.83 13.02 -16.57
C ALA A 171 2.61 13.20 -17.48
N ILE A 172 2.74 12.96 -18.79
CA ILE A 172 1.63 13.03 -19.75
C ILE A 172 0.49 12.06 -19.34
N TYR A 173 0.86 10.82 -18.97
CA TYR A 173 -0.12 9.85 -18.51
C TYR A 173 -0.81 10.29 -17.20
N ALA A 174 -0.04 10.83 -16.26
CA ALA A 174 -0.55 11.34 -14.99
C ALA A 174 -1.50 12.55 -15.18
N LEU A 175 -1.22 13.46 -16.13
CA LEU A 175 -2.14 14.53 -16.52
C LEU A 175 -3.49 13.98 -17.02
N GLY A 176 -3.45 12.92 -17.83
CA GLY A 176 -4.66 12.23 -18.27
C GLY A 176 -5.49 11.65 -17.11
N ILE A 177 -4.82 11.14 -16.07
CA ILE A 177 -5.48 10.64 -14.85
C ILE A 177 -6.12 11.75 -14.05
N LEU A 178 -5.44 12.89 -13.86
CA LEU A 178 -5.99 14.04 -13.14
C LEU A 178 -7.26 14.55 -13.85
N GLY A 179 -7.20 14.74 -15.17
CA GLY A 179 -8.34 15.08 -16.00
C GLY A 179 -8.93 16.46 -15.67
N THR A 180 -8.17 17.36 -15.05
CA THR A 180 -8.59 18.75 -14.85
C THR A 180 -8.67 19.47 -16.19
N GLU A 181 -9.39 20.57 -16.28
CA GLU A 181 -9.53 21.34 -17.52
C GLU A 181 -8.15 21.79 -18.04
N ASN A 182 -7.29 22.28 -17.15
CA ASN A 182 -5.92 22.67 -17.45
C ASN A 182 -5.07 21.50 -17.98
N CYS A 183 -5.18 20.32 -17.38
CA CYS A 183 -4.53 19.10 -17.89
C CYS A 183 -5.01 18.72 -19.29
N LEU A 184 -6.33 18.81 -19.55
CA LEU A 184 -6.91 18.46 -20.84
C LEU A 184 -6.52 19.46 -21.94
N GLU A 185 -6.47 20.75 -21.64
CA GLU A 185 -5.98 21.78 -22.57
C GLU A 185 -4.50 21.54 -22.91
N ARG A 186 -3.70 21.21 -21.90
CA ARG A 186 -2.28 20.90 -22.10
C ARG A 186 -2.08 19.67 -22.98
N LEU A 187 -2.83 18.60 -22.75
CA LEU A 187 -2.76 17.39 -23.59
C LEU A 187 -3.18 17.65 -25.03
N ARG A 188 -4.21 18.46 -25.27
CA ARG A 188 -4.61 18.85 -26.64
C ARG A 188 -3.49 19.60 -27.35
N SER A 189 -2.84 20.55 -26.69
CA SER A 189 -1.74 21.31 -27.27
C SER A 189 -0.50 20.47 -27.61
N THR A 190 -0.31 19.31 -26.96
CA THR A 190 0.82 18.38 -27.24
C THR A 190 0.54 17.40 -28.37
N THR A 191 -0.72 17.22 -28.80
CA THR A 191 -1.11 16.32 -29.91
C THR A 191 -1.14 17.01 -31.28
N ASP A 192 -0.96 18.33 -31.33
CA ASP A 192 -0.94 19.10 -32.60
C ASP A 192 0.46 19.14 -33.27
N TYR A 193 1.33 18.22 -32.91
CA TYR A 193 2.62 17.94 -33.57
C TYR A 193 2.64 16.48 -34.04
#